data_e7c632ba8b9a70d3515d3c5889f2c7da
#
_entry.id   e7c632ba8b9a70d3515d3c5889f2c7da
#
_cell.length_a   1.000
_cell.length_b   1.000
_cell.length_c   1.000
_cell.angle_alpha   90.00
_cell.angle_beta   90.00
_cell.angle_gamma   90.00
#
_symmetry.space_group_name_H-M   'P 1'
#
loop_
_entity.id
_entity.type
_entity.pdbx_description
1 polymer ?
#
loop_
_entity_poly.entity_id
_entity_poly.type
_entity_poly.pdbx_seq_one_letter_code
_entity_poly.pdbx_strand_id
1 'polypeptide(L)'
;MAFTTLISALSIKAQTPCSTGRYAADTFTAYTTTSNITFGSNLTASNANYTLTMDVYQPTGDVETNRPLIIWAHGGSFIGGSKTDGDVVALSQRFAKKGYVCASINYRLGLTPFDSTGAVKAVLRAVQDMKASIRYFYKDKLTTDTYKIDTNNIFIGGSSAGAITALHTAYLDKSCEVNAYINPSTLVSLGGMDGYSGNQ
;
A
#
# COMPACT_ATOMS: atom_id res chain seq x y z
N MET A 1 -61.42 -7.29 2.72
CA MET A 1 -60.06 -7.85 3.07
C MET A 1 -59.07 -6.72 2.95
N ALA A 2 -58.59 -6.21 4.08
CA ALA A 2 -57.61 -5.12 4.11
C ALA A 2 -56.20 -5.73 4.16
N PHE A 3 -55.38 -5.45 3.17
CA PHE A 3 -53.97 -5.85 3.15
C PHE A 3 -53.15 -4.86 3.99
N THR A 4 -52.71 -5.27 5.15
CA THR A 4 -51.78 -4.50 5.99
C THR A 4 -50.38 -4.81 5.55
N THR A 5 -49.75 -3.90 4.82
CA THR A 5 -48.35 -4.00 4.40
C THR A 5 -47.46 -3.67 5.61
N LEU A 6 -46.78 -4.69 6.13
CA LEU A 6 -45.77 -4.53 7.21
C LEU A 6 -44.51 -3.96 6.61
N ILE A 7 -44.26 -2.66 6.79
CA ILE A 7 -42.97 -2.03 6.45
C ILE A 7 -42.03 -2.29 7.62
N SER A 8 -41.12 -3.28 7.45
CA SER A 8 -40.03 -3.46 8.38
C SER A 8 -39.00 -2.32 8.19
N ALA A 9 -38.95 -1.44 9.19
CA ALA A 9 -37.90 -0.44 9.25
C ALA A 9 -36.55 -1.12 9.47
N LEU A 10 -35.71 -1.16 8.44
CA LEU A 10 -34.31 -1.48 8.58
C LEU A 10 -33.68 -0.37 9.44
N SER A 11 -33.37 -0.70 10.69
CA SER A 11 -32.55 0.15 11.55
C SER A 11 -31.14 0.21 10.96
N ILE A 12 -30.84 1.26 10.20
CA ILE A 12 -29.45 1.62 9.88
C ILE A 12 -28.84 2.07 11.21
N LYS A 13 -28.07 1.18 11.83
CA LYS A 13 -27.21 1.59 12.95
C LYS A 13 -26.22 2.59 12.39
N ALA A 14 -26.37 3.85 12.76
CA ALA A 14 -25.32 4.83 12.54
C ALA A 14 -24.04 4.27 13.16
N GLN A 15 -22.95 4.27 12.38
CA GLN A 15 -21.66 3.84 12.89
C GLN A 15 -21.39 4.62 14.17
N THR A 16 -20.97 3.91 15.23
CA THR A 16 -20.55 4.53 16.47
C THR A 16 -19.53 5.62 16.12
N PRO A 17 -19.65 6.85 16.67
CA PRO A 17 -18.71 7.90 16.35
C PRO A 17 -17.27 7.41 16.59
N CYS A 18 -16.42 7.46 15.58
CA CYS A 18 -15.01 7.09 15.65
C CYS A 18 -14.17 8.07 16.50
N SER A 19 -14.81 8.81 17.40
CA SER A 19 -14.21 9.93 18.11
C SER A 19 -13.40 9.54 19.35
N THR A 20 -13.56 8.34 19.86
CA THR A 20 -12.87 7.90 21.08
C THR A 20 -12.44 6.43 20.93
N GLY A 21 -11.17 6.17 21.21
CA GLY A 21 -10.63 4.82 21.26
C GLY A 21 -9.53 4.55 20.25
N ARG A 22 -9.07 3.30 20.26
CA ARG A 22 -8.03 2.77 19.37
C ARG A 22 -8.40 3.04 17.91
N TYR A 23 -7.41 3.39 17.12
CA TYR A 23 -7.47 3.76 15.70
C TYR A 23 -8.00 5.16 15.38
N ALA A 24 -8.77 5.80 16.27
CA ALA A 24 -9.24 7.17 16.11
C ALA A 24 -8.36 8.20 16.80
N ALA A 25 -8.01 7.94 18.07
CA ALA A 25 -7.16 8.81 18.87
C ALA A 25 -5.75 8.25 19.04
N ASP A 26 -4.80 9.09 19.43
CA ASP A 26 -3.46 8.66 19.80
C ASP A 26 -3.53 7.87 21.12
N THR A 27 -3.50 6.55 21.00
CA THR A 27 -3.61 5.61 22.15
C THR A 27 -2.24 5.25 22.70
N PHE A 28 -1.19 5.36 21.89
CA PHE A 28 0.18 5.02 22.25
C PHE A 28 1.05 6.29 22.25
N THR A 29 1.88 6.44 23.27
CA THR A 29 2.81 7.57 23.38
C THR A 29 4.05 7.41 22.52
N ALA A 30 4.43 6.17 22.18
CA ALA A 30 5.63 5.83 21.43
C ALA A 30 5.35 4.78 20.35
N TYR A 31 6.25 4.71 19.38
CA TYR A 31 6.30 3.71 18.34
C TYR A 31 7.74 3.19 18.20
N THR A 32 7.88 2.00 17.62
CA THR A 32 9.16 1.44 17.18
C THR A 32 9.23 1.47 15.66
N THR A 33 10.43 1.59 15.11
CA THR A 33 10.69 1.54 13.68
C THR A 33 11.69 0.43 13.37
N THR A 34 11.32 -0.47 12.48
CA THR A 34 12.24 -1.43 11.88
C THR A 34 12.56 -0.99 10.46
N SER A 35 13.79 -0.55 10.22
CA SER A 35 14.19 0.06 8.96
C SER A 35 14.82 -0.91 8.00
N ASN A 36 14.75 -0.60 6.69
CA ASN A 36 15.41 -1.31 5.60
C ASN A 36 15.00 -2.78 5.46
N ILE A 37 13.74 -3.09 5.74
CA ILE A 37 13.19 -4.42 5.51
C ILE A 37 13.09 -4.64 4.01
N THR A 38 13.77 -5.67 3.50
CA THR A 38 13.64 -6.09 2.10
C THR A 38 12.32 -6.84 1.92
N PHE A 39 11.46 -6.34 1.03
CA PHE A 39 10.21 -7.00 0.68
C PHE A 39 10.18 -7.57 -0.74
N GLY A 40 11.25 -7.37 -1.51
CA GLY A 40 11.41 -7.93 -2.83
C GLY A 40 12.55 -7.32 -3.62
N SER A 41 12.62 -7.71 -4.88
CA SER A 41 13.51 -7.11 -5.88
C SER A 41 12.87 -7.17 -7.26
N ASN A 42 13.22 -6.22 -8.13
CA ASN A 42 12.74 -6.23 -9.51
C ASN A 42 13.65 -5.35 -10.39
N LEU A 43 13.45 -5.41 -11.73
CA LEU A 43 14.26 -4.67 -12.68
C LEU A 43 13.79 -3.22 -12.82
N THR A 44 14.74 -2.29 -12.82
CA THR A 44 14.53 -0.87 -13.12
C THR A 44 14.20 -0.63 -14.60
N ALA A 45 13.97 0.62 -14.96
CA ALA A 45 13.80 1.03 -16.35
C ALA A 45 15.05 0.74 -17.22
N SER A 46 16.23 0.66 -16.61
CA SER A 46 17.52 0.33 -17.27
C SER A 46 17.89 -1.16 -17.19
N ASN A 47 16.94 -2.02 -16.79
CA ASN A 47 17.16 -3.46 -16.55
C ASN A 47 18.21 -3.79 -15.47
N ALA A 48 18.49 -2.87 -14.58
CA ALA A 48 19.31 -3.14 -13.40
C ALA A 48 18.44 -3.70 -12.27
N ASN A 49 18.97 -4.64 -11.49
CA ASN A 49 18.27 -5.16 -10.33
C ASN A 49 18.12 -4.07 -9.24
N TYR A 50 16.92 -3.93 -8.70
CA TYR A 50 16.60 -2.99 -7.64
C TYR A 50 16.00 -3.73 -6.45
N THR A 51 16.63 -3.61 -5.29
CA THR A 51 16.12 -4.17 -4.04
C THR A 51 15.06 -3.24 -3.46
N LEU A 52 13.87 -3.78 -3.29
CA LEU A 52 12.72 -3.07 -2.71
C LEU A 52 12.79 -3.12 -1.19
N THR A 53 12.85 -1.95 -0.56
CA THR A 53 12.96 -1.81 0.89
C THR A 53 11.86 -0.94 1.47
N MET A 54 11.50 -1.20 2.72
CA MET A 54 10.53 -0.42 3.48
C MET A 54 10.99 -0.21 4.91
N ASP A 55 10.38 0.77 5.59
CA ASP A 55 10.47 0.96 7.03
C ASP A 55 9.10 0.66 7.64
N VAL A 56 9.06 -0.16 8.68
CA VAL A 56 7.81 -0.54 9.37
C VAL A 56 7.76 0.10 10.74
N TYR A 57 6.63 0.73 11.04
CA TYR A 57 6.35 1.45 12.28
C TYR A 57 5.25 0.72 13.04
N GLN A 58 5.48 0.45 14.33
CA GLN A 58 4.54 -0.27 15.18
C GLN A 58 4.37 0.47 16.52
N PRO A 59 3.18 0.46 17.14
CA PRO A 59 3.00 1.02 18.47
C PRO A 59 3.86 0.28 19.50
N THR A 60 4.52 1.01 20.39
CA THR A 60 5.34 0.42 21.44
C THR A 60 4.44 -0.11 22.57
N GLY A 61 4.68 -1.35 22.99
CA GLY A 61 3.94 -1.98 24.10
C GLY A 61 2.54 -2.45 23.75
N ASP A 62 2.21 -2.49 22.47
CA ASP A 62 0.92 -2.99 21.99
C ASP A 62 0.87 -4.52 22.02
N VAL A 63 -0.16 -5.07 22.64
CA VAL A 63 -0.41 -6.51 22.76
C VAL A 63 -1.44 -7.05 21.75
N GLU A 64 -2.01 -6.17 20.92
CA GLU A 64 -2.97 -6.57 19.89
C GLU A 64 -2.32 -7.46 18.83
N THR A 65 -2.97 -8.54 18.48
CA THR A 65 -2.46 -9.55 17.55
C THR A 65 -3.10 -9.50 16.16
N ASN A 66 -3.99 -8.53 15.93
CA ASN A 66 -4.72 -8.40 14.67
C ASN A 66 -4.92 -6.90 14.35
N ARG A 67 -3.84 -6.26 13.93
CA ARG A 67 -3.78 -4.80 13.73
C ARG A 67 -3.98 -4.43 12.26
N PRO A 68 -4.78 -3.41 11.93
CA PRO A 68 -4.86 -2.91 10.58
C PRO A 68 -3.50 -2.37 10.11
N LEU A 69 -3.21 -2.60 8.81
CA LEU A 69 -1.98 -2.18 8.15
C LEU A 69 -2.25 -0.98 7.26
N ILE A 70 -1.35 0.00 7.26
CA ILE A 70 -1.35 1.09 6.27
C ILE A 70 0.00 1.11 5.56
N ILE A 71 0.01 1.04 4.24
CA ILE A 71 1.22 1.15 3.42
C ILE A 71 1.23 2.50 2.71
N TRP A 72 2.31 3.27 2.90
CA TRP A 72 2.51 4.60 2.35
C TRP A 72 3.56 4.61 1.24
N ALA A 73 3.23 5.20 0.10
CA ALA A 73 4.16 5.49 -0.98
C ALA A 73 4.48 6.99 -1.03
N HIS A 74 5.76 7.32 -1.15
CA HIS A 74 6.25 8.71 -1.23
C HIS A 74 5.90 9.39 -2.57
N GLY A 75 5.99 10.71 -2.60
CA GLY A 75 5.89 11.54 -3.80
C GLY A 75 7.14 11.51 -4.65
N GLY A 76 7.32 12.53 -5.50
CA GLY A 76 8.54 12.77 -6.29
C GLY A 76 8.43 12.42 -7.77
N SER A 77 7.22 12.50 -8.36
CA SER A 77 6.96 12.40 -9.81
C SER A 77 7.54 11.14 -10.47
N PHE A 78 7.69 10.06 -9.75
CA PHE A 78 8.34 8.80 -10.18
C PHE A 78 9.80 8.94 -10.59
N ILE A 79 10.46 10.06 -10.27
CA ILE A 79 11.87 10.32 -10.58
C ILE A 79 12.73 10.55 -9.34
N GLY A 80 12.12 10.79 -8.19
CA GLY A 80 12.79 11.03 -6.91
C GLY A 80 11.93 10.63 -5.73
N GLY A 81 12.42 10.92 -4.53
CA GLY A 81 11.79 10.58 -3.26
C GLY A 81 12.22 9.23 -2.70
N SER A 82 11.82 8.96 -1.49
CA SER A 82 12.16 7.73 -0.77
C SER A 82 11.19 7.46 0.38
N LYS A 83 11.24 6.23 0.92
CA LYS A 83 10.52 5.83 2.13
C LYS A 83 10.81 6.69 3.37
N THR A 84 11.86 7.52 3.32
CA THR A 84 12.26 8.41 4.41
C THR A 84 11.80 9.85 4.20
N ASP A 85 11.00 10.13 3.17
CA ASP A 85 10.43 11.47 2.96
C ASP A 85 9.51 11.87 4.11
N GLY A 86 9.59 13.14 4.49
CA GLY A 86 8.99 13.63 5.73
C GLY A 86 7.48 13.43 5.85
N ASP A 87 6.76 13.45 4.75
CA ASP A 87 5.31 13.25 4.68
C ASP A 87 4.91 11.81 5.02
N VAL A 88 5.51 10.81 4.37
CA VAL A 88 5.19 9.39 4.63
C VAL A 88 5.71 8.93 5.99
N VAL A 89 6.85 9.48 6.45
CA VAL A 89 7.37 9.24 7.80
C VAL A 89 6.41 9.80 8.84
N ALA A 90 5.99 11.06 8.71
CA ALA A 90 5.06 11.69 9.67
C ALA A 90 3.71 10.97 9.74
N LEU A 91 3.16 10.55 8.59
CA LEU A 91 1.94 9.75 8.53
C LEU A 91 2.13 8.40 9.23
N SER A 92 3.21 7.68 8.93
CA SER A 92 3.51 6.38 9.53
C SER A 92 3.62 6.46 11.06
N GLN A 93 4.35 7.46 11.57
CA GLN A 93 4.51 7.70 13.00
C GLN A 93 3.18 8.03 13.68
N ARG A 94 2.38 8.90 13.06
CA ARG A 94 1.10 9.33 13.62
C ARG A 94 0.10 8.16 13.70
N PHE A 95 -0.02 7.37 12.63
CA PHE A 95 -0.94 6.24 12.62
C PHE A 95 -0.45 5.08 13.50
N ALA A 96 0.86 4.88 13.63
CA ALA A 96 1.40 3.92 14.60
C ALA A 96 0.98 4.26 16.03
N LYS A 97 1.01 5.54 16.44
CA LYS A 97 0.49 5.97 17.75
C LYS A 97 -1.00 5.73 17.95
N LYS A 98 -1.77 5.56 16.88
CA LYS A 98 -3.18 5.20 16.93
C LYS A 98 -3.43 3.69 17.00
N GLY A 99 -2.38 2.87 16.89
CA GLY A 99 -2.49 1.41 16.98
C GLY A 99 -2.42 0.67 15.66
N TYR A 100 -2.16 1.35 14.56
CA TYR A 100 -1.92 0.71 13.26
C TYR A 100 -0.49 0.18 13.16
N VAL A 101 -0.29 -0.84 12.34
CA VAL A 101 1.01 -1.11 11.73
C VAL A 101 1.11 -0.23 10.48
N CYS A 102 2.22 0.49 10.32
CA CYS A 102 2.44 1.32 9.13
C CYS A 102 3.72 0.92 8.44
N ALA A 103 3.73 0.98 7.11
CA ALA A 103 4.94 0.79 6.32
C ALA A 103 5.11 1.97 5.35
N SER A 104 6.31 2.55 5.29
CA SER A 104 6.69 3.45 4.19
C SER A 104 7.59 2.69 3.23
N ILE A 105 7.24 2.66 1.95
CA ILE A 105 7.94 1.83 0.95
C ILE A 105 8.78 2.67 0.00
N ASN A 106 9.93 2.13 -0.42
CA ASN A 106 10.57 2.51 -1.68
C ASN A 106 9.90 1.74 -2.81
N TYR A 107 9.72 2.38 -3.95
CA TYR A 107 9.29 1.77 -5.19
C TYR A 107 10.24 2.18 -6.32
N ARG A 108 10.28 1.40 -7.41
CA ARG A 108 11.18 1.67 -8.54
C ARG A 108 10.85 3.00 -9.21
N LEU A 109 11.82 3.87 -9.23
CA LEU A 109 11.75 5.15 -9.93
C LEU A 109 12.19 5.01 -11.40
N GLY A 110 11.89 6.02 -12.20
CA GLY A 110 12.32 6.14 -13.59
C GLY A 110 11.16 6.40 -14.53
N LEU A 111 11.05 7.65 -14.96
CA LEU A 111 10.11 8.12 -15.97
C LEU A 111 10.89 8.27 -17.28
N THR A 112 11.05 7.18 -18.02
CA THR A 112 11.81 7.14 -19.27
C THR A 112 11.08 6.31 -20.33
N PRO A 113 10.84 6.84 -21.54
CA PRO A 113 11.09 8.24 -21.94
C PRO A 113 10.25 9.24 -21.16
N PHE A 114 10.62 10.53 -21.19
CA PHE A 114 9.88 11.59 -20.48
C PHE A 114 8.66 12.03 -21.31
N ASP A 115 7.70 11.09 -21.46
CA ASP A 115 6.46 11.23 -22.19
C ASP A 115 5.34 10.39 -21.54
N SER A 116 4.17 10.33 -22.17
CA SER A 116 3.03 9.55 -21.69
C SER A 116 3.35 8.05 -21.56
N THR A 117 4.12 7.48 -22.47
CA THR A 117 4.51 6.06 -22.43
C THR A 117 5.42 5.77 -21.24
N GLY A 118 6.40 6.64 -21.00
CA GLY A 118 7.27 6.54 -19.83
C GLY A 118 6.50 6.71 -18.52
N ALA A 119 5.51 7.61 -18.49
CA ALA A 119 4.64 7.81 -17.33
C ALA A 119 3.83 6.55 -17.01
N VAL A 120 3.20 5.92 -18.00
CA VAL A 120 2.47 4.66 -17.81
C VAL A 120 3.39 3.56 -17.28
N LYS A 121 4.59 3.41 -17.84
CA LYS A 121 5.58 2.43 -17.37
C LYS A 121 6.03 2.69 -15.93
N ALA A 122 6.21 3.95 -15.55
CA ALA A 122 6.61 4.32 -14.19
C ALA A 122 5.51 4.00 -13.18
N VAL A 123 4.25 4.34 -13.49
CA VAL A 123 3.08 4.00 -12.66
C VAL A 123 2.96 2.49 -12.50
N LEU A 124 3.07 1.72 -13.58
CA LEU A 124 2.97 0.25 -13.53
C LEU A 124 4.04 -0.37 -12.63
N ARG A 125 5.30 0.09 -12.73
CA ARG A 125 6.37 -0.40 -11.83
C ARG A 125 6.05 -0.09 -10.37
N ALA A 126 5.58 1.12 -10.08
CA ALA A 126 5.22 1.50 -8.71
C ALA A 126 4.02 0.68 -8.18
N VAL A 127 3.01 0.42 -9.01
CA VAL A 127 1.88 -0.47 -8.67
C VAL A 127 2.34 -1.90 -8.38
N GLN A 128 3.23 -2.45 -9.21
CA GLN A 128 3.81 -3.78 -8.99
C GLN A 128 4.55 -3.86 -7.64
N ASP A 129 5.30 -2.80 -7.30
CA ASP A 129 6.08 -2.74 -6.06
C ASP A 129 5.18 -2.55 -4.83
N MET A 130 4.11 -1.75 -4.94
CA MET A 130 3.08 -1.65 -3.91
C MET A 130 2.40 -3.01 -3.68
N LYS A 131 1.99 -3.71 -4.74
CA LYS A 131 1.43 -5.07 -4.66
C LYS A 131 2.43 -6.07 -4.03
N ALA A 132 3.73 -5.95 -4.32
CA ALA A 132 4.77 -6.77 -3.70
C ALA A 132 4.85 -6.53 -2.18
N SER A 133 4.74 -5.28 -1.72
CA SER A 133 4.73 -4.98 -0.28
C SER A 133 3.50 -5.58 0.42
N ILE A 134 2.33 -5.55 -0.23
CA ILE A 134 1.13 -6.20 0.30
C ILE A 134 1.36 -7.72 0.42
N ARG A 135 1.88 -8.38 -0.62
CA ARG A 135 2.19 -9.83 -0.58
C ARG A 135 3.20 -10.18 0.52
N TYR A 136 4.19 -9.33 0.76
CA TYR A 136 5.14 -9.52 1.86
C TYR A 136 4.42 -9.65 3.22
N PHE A 137 3.49 -8.75 3.51
CA PHE A 137 2.74 -8.79 4.76
C PHE A 137 1.77 -9.98 4.84
N TYR A 138 1.15 -10.39 3.73
CA TYR A 138 0.38 -11.65 3.70
C TYR A 138 1.26 -12.86 4.00
N LYS A 139 2.46 -12.92 3.43
CA LYS A 139 3.43 -13.99 3.68
C LYS A 139 3.88 -13.98 5.14
N ASP A 140 4.22 -12.82 5.70
CA ASP A 140 4.57 -12.69 7.12
C ASP A 140 3.45 -13.24 8.01
N LYS A 141 2.21 -12.86 7.74
CA LYS A 141 1.03 -13.34 8.50
C LYS A 141 0.90 -14.84 8.49
N LEU A 142 1.18 -15.49 7.36
CA LEU A 142 1.07 -16.94 7.19
C LEU A 142 2.29 -17.73 7.73
N THR A 143 3.39 -17.05 8.01
CA THR A 143 4.65 -17.71 8.40
C THR A 143 5.10 -17.30 9.80
N THR A 144 5.71 -16.13 9.93
CA THR A 144 6.31 -15.64 11.17
C THR A 144 5.35 -14.82 12.02
N ASP A 145 4.34 -14.22 11.38
CA ASP A 145 3.36 -13.30 11.98
C ASP A 145 4.03 -12.23 12.86
N THR A 146 5.15 -11.70 12.36
CA THR A 146 6.01 -10.74 13.07
C THR A 146 5.28 -9.43 13.37
N TYR A 147 4.51 -8.97 12.40
CA TYR A 147 3.84 -7.66 12.47
C TYR A 147 2.43 -7.73 13.05
N LYS A 148 1.87 -8.93 13.29
CA LYS A 148 0.53 -9.12 13.86
C LYS A 148 -0.54 -8.31 13.12
N ILE A 149 -0.51 -8.35 11.78
CA ILE A 149 -1.47 -7.61 10.97
C ILE A 149 -2.82 -8.34 10.82
N ASP A 150 -3.85 -7.57 10.56
CA ASP A 150 -5.14 -8.04 10.06
C ASP A 150 -5.17 -7.94 8.53
N THR A 151 -5.13 -9.07 7.85
CA THR A 151 -5.14 -9.14 6.39
C THR A 151 -6.47 -8.71 5.75
N ASN A 152 -7.54 -8.58 6.53
CA ASN A 152 -8.82 -8.05 6.06
C ASN A 152 -8.88 -6.51 6.11
N ASN A 153 -7.93 -5.87 6.79
CA ASN A 153 -7.88 -4.44 7.00
C ASN A 153 -6.51 -3.88 6.58
N ILE A 154 -6.24 -3.92 5.27
CA ILE A 154 -5.04 -3.33 4.65
C ILE A 154 -5.46 -2.08 3.88
N PHE A 155 -4.84 -0.97 4.22
CA PHE A 155 -5.02 0.33 3.58
C PHE A 155 -3.75 0.72 2.86
N ILE A 156 -3.90 1.41 1.73
CA ILE A 156 -2.78 1.94 0.96
C ILE A 156 -3.00 3.43 0.72
N GLY A 157 -1.93 4.19 0.73
CA GLY A 157 -1.99 5.63 0.53
C GLY A 157 -0.65 6.20 0.06
N GLY A 158 -0.62 7.50 -0.14
CA GLY A 158 0.61 8.18 -0.51
C GLY A 158 0.39 9.65 -0.86
N SER A 159 1.47 10.35 -1.18
CA SER A 159 1.43 11.73 -1.64
C SER A 159 1.83 11.83 -3.12
N SER A 160 1.19 12.71 -3.91
CA SER A 160 1.52 12.97 -5.31
C SER A 160 1.64 11.66 -6.13
N ALA A 161 2.84 11.32 -6.64
CA ALA A 161 3.10 10.08 -7.36
C ALA A 161 2.72 8.83 -6.54
N GLY A 162 2.94 8.87 -5.22
CA GLY A 162 2.51 7.81 -4.30
C GLY A 162 0.99 7.68 -4.20
N ALA A 163 0.25 8.79 -4.25
CA ALA A 163 -1.21 8.75 -4.29
C ALA A 163 -1.73 8.13 -5.60
N ILE A 164 -1.10 8.48 -6.74
CA ILE A 164 -1.37 7.85 -8.04
C ILE A 164 -1.12 6.35 -7.95
N THR A 165 0.00 5.94 -7.37
CA THR A 165 0.36 4.53 -7.16
C THR A 165 -0.71 3.81 -6.34
N ALA A 166 -1.14 4.38 -5.21
CA ALA A 166 -2.15 3.79 -4.35
C ALA A 166 -3.50 3.63 -5.08
N LEU A 167 -3.97 4.67 -5.77
CA LEU A 167 -5.21 4.62 -6.54
C LEU A 167 -5.16 3.55 -7.63
N HIS A 168 -4.09 3.49 -8.42
CA HIS A 168 -3.97 2.48 -9.47
C HIS A 168 -3.81 1.06 -8.89
N THR A 169 -3.16 0.91 -7.73
CA THR A 169 -3.09 -0.39 -7.05
C THR A 169 -4.48 -0.88 -6.60
N ALA A 170 -5.35 0.04 -6.16
CA ALA A 170 -6.68 -0.29 -5.69
C ALA A 170 -7.68 -0.60 -6.82
N TYR A 171 -7.52 0.02 -7.99
CA TYR A 171 -8.54 -0.03 -9.05
C TYR A 171 -8.10 -0.75 -10.32
N LEU A 172 -6.78 -0.94 -10.57
CA LEU A 172 -6.30 -1.68 -11.73
C LEU A 172 -6.12 -3.16 -11.37
N ASP A 173 -7.04 -4.00 -11.81
CA ASP A 173 -6.99 -5.46 -11.60
C ASP A 173 -6.84 -6.26 -12.90
N LYS A 174 -7.14 -5.66 -14.06
CA LYS A 174 -7.13 -6.33 -15.36
C LYS A 174 -6.14 -5.70 -16.35
N SER A 175 -5.42 -6.54 -17.05
CA SER A 175 -4.48 -6.10 -18.09
C SER A 175 -5.16 -5.30 -19.22
N CYS A 176 -6.42 -5.57 -19.53
CA CYS A 176 -7.15 -4.84 -20.57
C CYS A 176 -7.37 -3.35 -20.23
N GLU A 177 -7.38 -2.99 -18.95
CA GLU A 177 -7.52 -1.58 -18.50
C GLU A 177 -6.27 -0.76 -18.83
N VAL A 178 -5.13 -1.41 -18.99
CA VAL A 178 -3.84 -0.78 -19.31
C VAL A 178 -3.52 -0.84 -20.79
N ASN A 179 -4.10 -1.79 -21.51
CA ASN A 179 -3.83 -2.00 -22.95
C ASN A 179 -4.20 -0.81 -23.85
N ALA A 180 -5.05 0.10 -23.38
CA ALA A 180 -5.35 1.36 -24.06
C ALA A 180 -4.17 2.35 -24.05
N TYR A 181 -3.22 2.19 -23.12
CA TYR A 181 -2.13 3.12 -22.87
C TYR A 181 -0.75 2.51 -23.15
N ILE A 182 -0.65 1.20 -23.18
CA ILE A 182 0.59 0.47 -23.37
C ILE A 182 0.33 -0.79 -24.20
N ASN A 183 1.22 -1.06 -25.13
CA ASN A 183 1.17 -2.24 -25.96
C ASN A 183 1.26 -3.53 -25.11
N PRO A 184 0.43 -4.57 -25.36
CA PRO A 184 0.43 -5.82 -24.60
C PRO A 184 1.79 -6.50 -24.48
N SER A 185 2.62 -6.49 -25.53
CA SER A 185 3.97 -7.05 -25.47
C SER A 185 4.89 -6.27 -24.51
N THR A 186 4.72 -4.94 -24.41
CA THR A 186 5.43 -4.12 -23.43
C THR A 186 4.94 -4.42 -22.00
N LEU A 187 3.65 -4.61 -21.81
CA LEU A 187 3.12 -5.01 -20.50
C LEU A 187 3.71 -6.36 -20.05
N VAL A 188 3.77 -7.34 -20.94
CA VAL A 188 4.42 -8.64 -20.70
C VAL A 188 5.89 -8.46 -20.35
N SER A 189 6.62 -7.61 -21.09
CA SER A 189 8.04 -7.34 -20.82
C SER A 189 8.31 -6.65 -19.50
N LEU A 190 7.29 -6.01 -18.89
CA LEU A 190 7.35 -5.42 -17.55
C LEU A 190 6.95 -6.42 -16.45
N GLY A 191 6.60 -7.66 -16.81
CA GLY A 191 6.15 -8.67 -15.85
C GLY A 191 4.63 -8.66 -15.58
N GLY A 192 3.85 -8.07 -16.50
CA GLY A 192 2.40 -7.97 -16.35
C GLY A 192 1.97 -6.97 -15.27
N MET A 193 0.76 -7.15 -14.75
CA MET A 193 0.19 -6.28 -13.70
C MET A 193 0.80 -6.50 -12.32
N ASP A 194 1.41 -7.63 -12.06
CA ASP A 194 1.91 -8.04 -10.75
C ASP A 194 3.44 -8.03 -10.63
N GLY A 195 4.13 -7.76 -11.74
CA GLY A 195 5.58 -7.82 -11.82
C GLY A 195 6.12 -9.24 -11.99
N TYR A 196 7.42 -9.36 -12.20
CA TYR A 196 8.05 -10.67 -12.29
C TYR A 196 7.93 -11.42 -10.96
N SER A 197 7.63 -12.72 -11.05
CA SER A 197 7.31 -13.62 -9.93
C SER A 197 8.48 -13.95 -8.98
N GLY A 198 9.60 -13.26 -9.06
CA GLY A 198 10.74 -13.46 -8.16
C GLY A 198 10.50 -13.12 -6.68
N ASN A 199 9.30 -12.68 -6.33
CA ASN A 199 8.92 -12.22 -4.99
C ASN A 199 7.69 -12.96 -4.42
N GLN A 200 7.50 -14.21 -4.81
CA GLN A 200 6.46 -15.06 -4.19
C GLN A 200 6.97 -15.74 -2.93
#